data_8bc95ba7db1c81c658421e667a9fb18c
#
_entry.id   8bc95ba7db1c81c658421e667a9fb18c
#
_cell.length_a   1.000
_cell.length_b   1.000
_cell.length_c   1.000
_cell.angle_alpha   90.00
_cell.angle_beta   90.00
_cell.angle_gamma   90.00
#
_symmetry.space_group_name_H-M   'P 1'
#
loop_
_entity.id
_entity.type
_entity.pdbx_description
1 polymer ?
#
loop_
_entity_poly.entity_id
_entity_poly.type
_entity_poly.pdbx_seq_one_letter_code
_entity_poly.pdbx_strand_id
1 'polypeptide(L)'
;MRWEMSIVCATDRPGSFGPGTGNDVASAARIQRALAGDGYEYGGEVTLWNALHPDEDAMFIGVRPGGVLVCHADLAGALIHGNAWSRINRSLRGNYRETVLRWFPAGDVMAMALHCVPNLWGFSAYHAGRRIRTVAGSAEDGLFADSGVPLPEELPLRAGAVPGLLDAPAAGEELVLAVSARMFGACIDRLAGTGPVLSHFHRR
;
A
#
# COMPACT_ATOMS: atom_id res chain seq x y z
N MET A 1 -18.29 6.63 -5.23
CA MET A 1 -17.63 6.46 -3.91
C MET A 1 -16.16 6.71 -4.17
N ARG A 2 -15.53 7.66 -3.52
CA ARG A 2 -14.09 7.91 -3.69
C ARG A 2 -13.34 7.05 -2.67
N TRP A 3 -12.34 6.34 -3.14
CA TRP A 3 -11.49 5.49 -2.32
C TRP A 3 -10.45 6.32 -1.57
N GLU A 4 -10.22 5.97 -0.33
CA GLU A 4 -9.07 6.41 0.45
C GLU A 4 -8.30 5.19 0.90
N MET A 5 -7.00 5.16 0.68
CA MET A 5 -6.19 3.99 0.95
C MET A 5 -4.73 4.39 1.11
N SER A 6 -4.07 3.85 2.11
CA SER A 6 -2.62 3.89 2.24
C SER A 6 -2.11 2.53 2.71
N ILE A 7 -1.56 1.74 1.78
CA ILE A 7 -1.23 0.34 2.01
C ILE A 7 0.12 -0.03 1.41
N VAL A 8 0.87 -0.84 2.14
CA VAL A 8 2.11 -1.46 1.68
C VAL A 8 2.00 -2.97 1.83
N CYS A 9 2.20 -3.68 0.73
CA CYS A 9 2.25 -5.14 0.66
C CYS A 9 3.67 -5.59 0.36
N ALA A 10 4.18 -6.57 1.09
CA ALA A 10 5.44 -7.24 0.79
C ALA A 10 5.23 -8.75 0.78
N THR A 11 5.73 -9.46 -0.24
CA THR A 11 5.47 -10.90 -0.40
C THR A 11 6.55 -11.60 -1.22
N ASP A 12 6.73 -12.89 -0.96
CA ASP A 12 7.51 -13.79 -1.81
C ASP A 12 6.66 -14.41 -2.95
N ARG A 13 5.33 -14.22 -2.95
CA ARG A 13 4.38 -14.77 -3.93
C ARG A 13 3.28 -13.79 -4.31
N PRO A 14 3.04 -13.54 -5.60
CA PRO A 14 1.88 -12.80 -6.06
C PRO A 14 0.55 -13.40 -5.52
N GLY A 15 -0.45 -12.56 -5.28
CA GLY A 15 -1.77 -12.99 -4.83
C GLY A 15 -1.85 -13.48 -3.38
N SER A 16 -0.82 -13.26 -2.54
CA SER A 16 -0.73 -13.79 -1.17
C SER A 16 -1.79 -13.25 -0.21
N PHE A 17 -2.47 -12.14 -0.54
CA PHE A 17 -3.41 -11.48 0.35
C PHE A 17 -4.89 -11.73 0.02
N GLY A 18 -5.18 -12.78 -0.71
CA GLY A 18 -6.54 -13.24 -0.98
C GLY A 18 -7.33 -13.64 0.27
N PRO A 19 -8.63 -14.01 0.12
CA PRO A 19 -9.50 -14.39 1.24
C PRO A 19 -9.00 -15.59 2.05
N GLY A 20 -9.40 -15.70 3.30
CA GLY A 20 -9.44 -16.96 4.06
C GLY A 20 -8.17 -17.38 4.81
N THR A 21 -7.17 -16.54 4.97
CA THR A 21 -5.97 -16.86 5.76
C THR A 21 -5.94 -16.08 7.08
N GLY A 22 -5.60 -16.75 8.17
CA GLY A 22 -5.45 -16.13 9.49
C GLY A 22 -4.32 -15.10 9.53
N ASN A 23 -4.29 -14.28 10.56
CA ASN A 23 -3.28 -13.29 10.86
C ASN A 23 -2.38 -13.75 11.99
N ASP A 24 -1.05 -13.66 11.84
CA ASP A 24 -0.08 -13.90 12.92
C ASP A 24 0.11 -12.61 13.73
N VAL A 25 -0.67 -12.48 14.79
CA VAL A 25 -0.66 -11.31 15.70
C VAL A 25 0.72 -11.10 16.34
N ALA A 26 1.43 -12.16 16.70
CA ALA A 26 2.75 -12.05 17.33
C ALA A 26 3.79 -11.48 16.36
N SER A 27 3.75 -11.92 15.10
CA SER A 27 4.59 -11.37 14.05
C SER A 27 4.19 -9.94 13.70
N ALA A 28 2.90 -9.62 13.67
CA ALA A 28 2.41 -8.25 13.44
C ALA A 28 2.94 -7.28 14.52
N ALA A 29 2.93 -7.68 15.80
CA ALA A 29 3.50 -6.88 16.88
C ALA A 29 5.02 -6.66 16.75
N ARG A 30 5.77 -7.66 16.25
CA ARG A 30 7.21 -7.49 15.95
C ARG A 30 7.45 -6.48 14.83
N ILE A 31 6.64 -6.56 13.76
CA ILE A 31 6.73 -5.63 12.63
C ILE A 31 6.37 -4.21 13.06
N GLN A 32 5.30 -4.04 13.84
CA GLN A 32 4.92 -2.74 14.39
C GLN A 32 6.10 -2.10 15.15
N ARG A 33 6.72 -2.83 16.08
CA ARG A 33 7.90 -2.33 16.82
C ARG A 33 9.08 -2.00 15.92
N ALA A 34 9.30 -2.77 14.87
CA ALA A 34 10.37 -2.50 13.90
C ALA A 34 10.12 -1.20 13.12
N LEU A 35 8.87 -0.91 12.77
CA LEU A 35 8.49 0.30 12.02
C LEU A 35 8.39 1.56 12.88
N ALA A 36 7.82 1.46 14.09
CA ALA A 36 7.42 2.62 14.89
C ALA A 36 7.91 2.60 16.35
N GLY A 37 8.52 1.50 16.83
CA GLY A 37 8.97 1.37 18.22
C GLY A 37 7.83 1.01 19.17
N ASP A 38 8.02 1.31 20.46
CA ASP A 38 7.12 0.84 21.54
C ASP A 38 5.93 1.79 21.83
N GLY A 39 5.72 2.80 20.99
CA GLY A 39 4.69 3.84 21.19
C GLY A 39 3.27 3.43 20.83
N TYR A 40 3.03 2.16 20.48
CA TYR A 40 1.71 1.66 20.05
C TYR A 40 1.22 0.53 20.95
N GLU A 41 -0.09 0.46 21.11
CA GLU A 41 -0.80 -0.62 21.82
C GLU A 41 -1.65 -1.43 20.86
N TYR A 42 -1.77 -2.74 21.13
CA TYR A 42 -2.64 -3.64 20.37
C TYR A 42 -4.10 -3.38 20.75
N GLY A 43 -4.94 -3.08 19.75
CA GLY A 43 -6.36 -2.76 19.88
C GLY A 43 -7.32 -3.85 19.39
N GLY A 44 -6.78 -5.02 18.96
CA GLY A 44 -7.60 -6.11 18.42
C GLY A 44 -7.36 -6.38 16.94
N GLU A 45 -8.28 -7.11 16.32
CA GLU A 45 -8.23 -7.43 14.90
C GLU A 45 -9.37 -6.74 14.14
N VAL A 46 -9.09 -6.33 12.91
CA VAL A 46 -10.06 -5.68 12.02
C VAL A 46 -10.00 -6.29 10.62
N THR A 47 -11.06 -6.12 9.85
CA THR A 47 -11.07 -6.51 8.42
C THR A 47 -10.20 -5.56 7.61
N LEU A 48 -9.72 -6.02 6.46
CA LEU A 48 -8.99 -5.16 5.51
C LEU A 48 -9.76 -3.87 5.21
N TRP A 49 -11.06 -3.96 5.00
CA TRP A 49 -11.91 -2.82 4.71
C TRP A 49 -11.78 -1.68 5.72
N ASN A 50 -11.81 -2.02 7.01
CA ASN A 50 -11.67 -1.06 8.10
C ASN A 50 -10.23 -0.55 8.27
N ALA A 51 -9.25 -1.27 7.74
CA ALA A 51 -7.84 -0.91 7.80
C ALA A 51 -7.38 0.00 6.65
N LEU A 52 -8.13 0.09 5.54
CA LEU A 52 -7.73 0.87 4.36
C LEU A 52 -7.64 2.37 4.63
N HIS A 53 -8.36 2.87 5.62
CA HIS A 53 -8.43 4.28 6.00
C HIS A 53 -7.74 4.50 7.35
N PRO A 54 -6.41 4.36 7.43
CA PRO A 54 -5.70 4.52 8.69
C PRO A 54 -5.67 5.98 9.12
N ASP A 55 -6.13 6.24 10.34
CA ASP A 55 -5.87 7.51 11.01
C ASP A 55 -4.37 7.70 11.25
N GLU A 56 -3.92 8.96 11.50
CA GLU A 56 -2.51 9.28 11.74
C GLU A 56 -1.89 8.52 12.91
N ASP A 57 -2.71 8.16 13.90
CA ASP A 57 -2.32 7.42 15.11
C ASP A 57 -2.59 5.91 15.03
N ALA A 58 -3.04 5.40 13.88
CA ALA A 58 -3.35 4.00 13.68
C ALA A 58 -2.36 3.31 12.73
N MET A 59 -2.08 2.05 13.04
CA MET A 59 -1.33 1.13 12.17
C MET A 59 -2.02 -0.22 12.16
N PHE A 60 -2.29 -0.74 10.97
CA PHE A 60 -2.90 -2.06 10.80
C PHE A 60 -1.92 -2.98 10.08
N ILE A 61 -1.70 -4.18 10.63
CA ILE A 61 -0.69 -5.11 10.13
C ILE A 61 -1.29 -6.50 9.98
N GLY A 62 -1.26 -7.02 8.77
CA GLY A 62 -1.58 -8.40 8.44
C GLY A 62 -0.30 -9.19 8.15
N VAL A 63 -0.10 -10.32 8.83
CA VAL A 63 1.04 -11.20 8.61
C VAL A 63 0.56 -12.59 8.28
N ARG A 64 1.10 -13.17 7.23
CA ARG A 64 0.77 -14.49 6.69
C ARG A 64 2.02 -15.22 6.25
N PRO A 65 1.96 -16.54 6.06
CA PRO A 65 3.04 -17.25 5.41
C PRO A 65 3.35 -16.62 4.04
N GLY A 66 4.58 -16.07 3.90
CA GLY A 66 5.04 -15.45 2.66
C GLY A 66 4.50 -14.03 2.38
N GLY A 67 3.84 -13.36 3.33
CA GLY A 67 3.33 -12.00 3.10
C GLY A 67 3.16 -11.15 4.34
N VAL A 68 3.45 -9.86 4.20
CA VAL A 68 3.21 -8.79 5.18
C VAL A 68 2.46 -7.65 4.50
N LEU A 69 1.40 -7.19 5.15
CA LEU A 69 0.55 -6.09 4.70
C LEU A 69 0.48 -5.05 5.83
N VAL A 70 0.72 -3.79 5.50
CA VAL A 70 0.66 -2.68 6.46
C VAL A 70 -0.19 -1.54 5.90
N CYS A 71 -1.22 -1.12 6.62
CA CYS A 71 -1.94 0.10 6.37
C CYS A 71 -1.51 1.15 7.41
N HIS A 72 -1.05 2.30 6.93
CA HIS A 72 -0.57 3.42 7.75
C HIS A 72 -0.59 4.69 6.92
N ALA A 73 -1.04 5.81 7.48
CA ALA A 73 -1.31 7.05 6.78
C ALA A 73 -0.18 7.50 5.83
N ASP A 74 1.08 7.43 6.26
CA ASP A 74 2.20 7.98 5.48
C ASP A 74 3.12 6.94 4.83
N LEU A 75 3.02 5.65 5.20
CA LEU A 75 4.01 4.65 4.78
C LEU A 75 4.03 4.44 3.26
N ALA A 76 2.86 4.35 2.64
CA ALA A 76 2.76 4.19 1.20
C ALA A 76 3.28 5.41 0.45
N GLY A 77 2.87 6.62 0.84
CA GLY A 77 3.34 7.88 0.26
C GLY A 77 4.85 8.03 0.34
N ALA A 78 5.45 7.66 1.46
CA ALA A 78 6.90 7.70 1.65
C ALA A 78 7.67 6.72 0.74
N LEU A 79 7.09 5.57 0.40
CA LEU A 79 7.66 4.61 -0.55
C LEU A 79 7.45 5.03 -2.01
N ILE A 80 6.35 5.72 -2.32
CA ILE A 80 6.05 6.20 -3.67
C ILE A 80 6.97 7.37 -4.04
N HIS A 81 7.07 8.40 -3.20
CA HIS A 81 7.74 9.67 -3.51
C HIS A 81 8.99 9.96 -2.66
N GLY A 82 9.30 9.12 -1.71
CA GLY A 82 10.29 9.46 -0.69
C GLY A 82 9.78 10.62 0.19
N ASN A 83 10.70 11.48 0.64
CA ASN A 83 10.37 12.52 1.62
C ASN A 83 9.47 13.66 1.09
N ALA A 84 9.19 13.70 -0.23
CA ALA A 84 8.38 14.79 -0.81
C ALA A 84 6.90 14.71 -0.43
N TRP A 85 6.38 13.51 -0.13
CA TRP A 85 4.98 13.31 0.31
C TRP A 85 4.83 13.13 1.82
N SER A 86 5.88 12.78 2.49
CA SER A 86 5.86 12.69 3.93
C SER A 86 6.04 14.09 4.54
N ARG A 87 4.99 14.71 5.00
CA ARG A 87 5.13 15.52 6.21
C ARG A 87 5.83 14.58 7.17
N ILE A 88 7.01 14.97 7.64
CA ILE A 88 7.90 14.17 8.48
C ILE A 88 7.05 13.39 9.47
N ASN A 89 6.77 12.11 9.15
CA ASN A 89 5.94 11.32 10.03
C ASN A 89 6.80 10.90 11.21
N ARG A 90 6.55 11.55 12.35
CA ARG A 90 7.21 11.25 13.62
C ARG A 90 6.83 9.88 14.18
N SER A 91 5.84 9.21 13.60
CA SER A 91 5.36 7.90 14.05
C SER A 91 6.20 6.74 13.54
N LEU A 92 6.96 6.92 12.43
CA LEU A 92 7.81 5.88 11.86
C LEU A 92 9.29 6.09 12.20
N ARG A 93 10.02 5.00 12.39
CA ARG A 93 11.48 5.04 12.55
C ARG A 93 12.15 5.46 11.26
N GLY A 94 13.27 6.19 11.31
CA GLY A 94 13.98 6.72 10.14
C GLY A 94 14.44 5.69 9.11
N ASN A 95 14.53 4.40 9.48
CA ASN A 95 14.93 3.30 8.61
C ASN A 95 13.72 2.46 8.10
N TYR A 96 12.48 2.94 8.22
CA TYR A 96 11.26 2.22 7.84
C TYR A 96 11.31 1.67 6.40
N ARG A 97 11.86 2.44 5.46
CA ARG A 97 11.98 2.02 4.06
C ARG A 97 12.86 0.78 3.90
N GLU A 98 14.03 0.79 4.51
CA GLU A 98 14.92 -0.37 4.48
C GLU A 98 14.32 -1.58 5.18
N THR A 99 13.62 -1.35 6.28
CA THR A 99 12.91 -2.38 7.03
C THR A 99 11.90 -3.08 6.13
N VAL A 100 11.04 -2.33 5.44
CA VAL A 100 10.03 -2.86 4.52
C VAL A 100 10.66 -3.64 3.36
N LEU A 101 11.68 -3.07 2.71
CA LEU A 101 12.31 -3.68 1.53
C LEU A 101 13.12 -4.94 1.86
N ARG A 102 13.44 -5.18 3.14
CA ARG A 102 14.15 -6.37 3.61
C ARG A 102 13.25 -7.51 4.09
N TRP A 103 11.93 -7.31 4.24
CA TRP A 103 11.05 -8.40 4.69
C TRP A 103 11.09 -9.61 3.77
N PHE A 104 11.17 -9.37 2.46
CA PHE A 104 11.31 -10.41 1.44
C PHE A 104 12.41 -9.99 0.46
N PRO A 105 13.70 -10.31 0.73
CA PRO A 105 14.83 -9.80 -0.05
C PRO A 105 14.81 -10.15 -1.53
N ALA A 106 14.18 -11.27 -1.90
CA ALA A 106 14.00 -11.70 -3.29
C ALA A 106 12.55 -11.51 -3.79
N GLY A 107 11.69 -10.98 -2.94
CA GLY A 107 10.26 -10.84 -3.20
C GLY A 107 9.86 -9.47 -3.77
N ASP A 108 8.55 -9.29 -3.82
CA ASP A 108 7.90 -8.08 -4.30
C ASP A 108 7.43 -7.21 -3.11
N VAL A 109 7.57 -5.89 -3.27
CA VAL A 109 6.93 -4.89 -2.40
C VAL A 109 6.12 -3.95 -3.27
N MET A 110 4.89 -3.67 -2.86
CA MET A 110 4.04 -2.69 -3.51
C MET A 110 3.47 -1.72 -2.49
N ALA A 111 3.69 -0.43 -2.73
CA ALA A 111 3.07 0.66 -2.00
C ALA A 111 1.97 1.27 -2.87
N MET A 112 0.78 1.47 -2.33
CA MET A 112 -0.38 2.01 -3.02
C MET A 112 -1.05 3.06 -2.15
N ALA A 113 -1.40 4.21 -2.74
CA ALA A 113 -2.07 5.31 -2.06
C ALA A 113 -3.19 5.91 -2.93
N LEU A 114 -4.32 6.17 -2.29
CA LEU A 114 -5.44 6.94 -2.81
C LEU A 114 -5.88 7.90 -1.71
N HIS A 115 -5.93 9.20 -2.02
CA HIS A 115 -6.43 10.23 -1.11
C HIS A 115 -7.51 11.04 -1.79
N CYS A 116 -8.69 11.08 -1.21
CA CYS A 116 -9.83 11.82 -1.77
C CYS A 116 -9.64 13.34 -1.75
N VAL A 117 -8.82 13.86 -0.85
CA VAL A 117 -8.44 15.28 -0.76
C VAL A 117 -6.92 15.34 -0.59
N PRO A 118 -6.15 15.71 -1.58
CA PRO A 118 -6.35 16.48 -2.82
C PRO A 118 -6.48 15.64 -4.11
N ASN A 119 -7.20 14.54 -4.12
CA ASN A 119 -7.29 13.59 -5.25
C ASN A 119 -5.93 13.05 -5.70
N LEU A 120 -5.13 12.69 -4.73
CA LEU A 120 -3.79 12.18 -4.92
C LEU A 120 -3.84 10.66 -5.06
N TRP A 121 -3.15 10.12 -6.04
CA TRP A 121 -3.11 8.70 -6.30
C TRP A 121 -1.71 8.26 -6.73
N GLY A 122 -1.36 7.04 -6.43
CA GLY A 122 -0.10 6.49 -6.92
C GLY A 122 0.23 5.12 -6.37
N PHE A 123 1.21 4.52 -7.01
CA PHE A 123 1.83 3.29 -6.53
C PHE A 123 3.32 3.24 -6.85
N SER A 124 4.06 2.45 -6.09
CA SER A 124 5.43 2.03 -6.41
C SER A 124 5.57 0.53 -6.21
N ALA A 125 6.14 -0.15 -7.20
CA ALA A 125 6.48 -1.56 -7.15
C ALA A 125 8.00 -1.74 -7.05
N TYR A 126 8.39 -2.67 -6.20
CA TYR A 126 9.79 -3.08 -6.00
C TYR A 126 9.90 -4.59 -6.16
N HIS A 127 11.00 -5.04 -6.72
CA HIS A 127 11.39 -6.44 -6.80
C HIS A 127 12.83 -6.58 -6.29
N ALA A 128 13.07 -7.52 -5.40
CA ALA A 128 14.37 -7.75 -4.77
C ALA A 128 15.01 -6.45 -4.23
N GLY A 129 14.21 -5.62 -3.54
CA GLY A 129 14.62 -4.35 -2.95
C GLY A 129 14.84 -3.20 -3.94
N ARG A 130 14.73 -3.43 -5.25
CA ARG A 130 14.91 -2.42 -6.32
C ARG A 130 13.57 -1.94 -6.82
N ARG A 131 13.39 -0.63 -6.93
CA ARG A 131 12.20 -0.03 -7.54
C ARG A 131 12.17 -0.38 -9.04
N ILE A 132 11.10 -1.01 -9.49
CA ILE A 132 10.87 -1.42 -10.87
C ILE A 132 9.81 -0.57 -11.56
N ARG A 133 8.88 0.03 -10.79
CA ARG A 133 7.80 0.84 -11.32
C ARG A 133 7.37 1.91 -10.31
N THR A 134 7.04 3.12 -10.79
CA THR A 134 6.34 4.16 -10.02
C THR A 134 5.43 4.93 -10.95
N VAL A 135 4.19 5.12 -10.54
CA VAL A 135 3.23 6.02 -11.18
C VAL A 135 2.51 6.80 -10.10
N ALA A 136 2.37 8.10 -10.29
CA ALA A 136 1.60 8.93 -9.37
C ALA A 136 1.14 10.23 -10.01
N GLY A 137 0.02 10.73 -9.55
CA GLY A 137 -0.59 11.95 -10.03
C GLY A 137 -1.57 12.55 -9.03
N SER A 138 -2.08 13.71 -9.37
CA SER A 138 -3.14 14.39 -8.64
C SER A 138 -4.14 15.02 -9.60
N ALA A 139 -5.30 15.45 -9.08
CA ALA A 139 -6.26 16.18 -9.89
C ALA A 139 -5.76 17.58 -10.29
N GLU A 140 -4.83 18.16 -9.51
CA GLU A 140 -4.31 19.51 -9.73
C GLU A 140 -3.10 19.50 -10.67
N ASP A 141 -2.17 18.56 -10.45
CA ASP A 141 -0.87 18.52 -11.15
C ASP A 141 -0.85 17.54 -12.32
N GLY A 142 -1.93 16.75 -12.52
CA GLY A 142 -1.93 15.65 -13.47
C GLY A 142 -0.95 14.54 -13.08
N LEU A 143 -0.37 13.88 -14.06
CA LEU A 143 0.64 12.84 -13.87
C LEU A 143 2.01 13.48 -13.61
N PHE A 144 2.56 13.34 -12.41
CA PHE A 144 3.87 13.90 -12.05
C PHE A 144 4.96 12.85 -11.82
N ALA A 145 4.62 11.56 -11.79
CA ALA A 145 5.59 10.47 -11.79
C ALA A 145 5.12 9.33 -12.70
N ASP A 146 5.95 8.94 -13.65
CA ASP A 146 5.77 7.76 -14.50
C ASP A 146 7.15 7.22 -14.88
N SER A 147 7.61 6.19 -14.17
CA SER A 147 8.95 5.62 -14.36
C SER A 147 8.94 4.11 -14.25
N GLY A 148 9.82 3.44 -14.99
CA GLY A 148 9.92 1.99 -15.07
C GLY A 148 9.03 1.39 -16.16
N VAL A 149 9.08 0.06 -16.30
CA VAL A 149 8.26 -0.66 -17.28
C VAL A 149 6.85 -0.84 -16.74
N PRO A 150 5.80 -0.55 -17.52
CA PRO A 150 4.42 -0.80 -17.11
C PRO A 150 4.19 -2.23 -16.66
N LEU A 151 3.48 -2.40 -15.55
CA LEU A 151 3.08 -3.72 -15.07
C LEU A 151 1.99 -4.31 -15.97
N PRO A 152 1.87 -5.65 -16.07
CA PRO A 152 0.81 -6.28 -16.85
C PRO A 152 -0.59 -5.78 -16.53
N GLU A 153 -0.85 -5.48 -15.27
CA GLU A 153 -2.13 -4.98 -14.76
C GLU A 153 -2.48 -3.57 -15.27
N GLU A 154 -1.46 -2.78 -15.69
CA GLU A 154 -1.65 -1.45 -16.29
C GLU A 154 -2.06 -1.51 -17.77
N LEU A 155 -1.66 -2.58 -18.49
CA LEU A 155 -1.76 -2.64 -19.95
C LEU A 155 -3.20 -2.49 -20.48
N PRO A 156 -4.24 -3.08 -19.87
CA PRO A 156 -5.61 -2.92 -20.35
C PRO A 156 -6.08 -1.45 -20.30
N LEU A 157 -5.69 -0.72 -19.24
CA LEU A 157 -6.04 0.68 -19.07
C LEU A 157 -5.26 1.59 -20.03
N ARG A 158 -4.00 1.25 -20.32
CA ARG A 158 -3.15 2.00 -21.23
C ARG A 158 -3.50 1.74 -22.70
N ALA A 159 -3.93 0.53 -23.08
CA ALA A 159 -4.28 0.16 -24.45
C ALA A 159 -5.55 0.85 -24.96
N GLY A 160 -6.50 1.19 -24.06
CA GLY A 160 -7.71 1.95 -24.37
C GLY A 160 -7.56 3.46 -24.22
N ALA A 161 -6.37 3.93 -23.82
CA ALA A 161 -6.20 5.31 -23.39
C ALA A 161 -6.05 6.26 -24.58
N VAL A 162 -6.94 7.25 -24.62
CA VAL A 162 -6.70 8.53 -25.34
C VAL A 162 -5.50 9.19 -24.65
N PRO A 163 -4.56 9.81 -25.39
CA PRO A 163 -3.49 10.61 -24.79
C PRO A 163 -4.06 11.59 -23.74
N GLY A 164 -3.52 11.58 -22.54
CA GLY A 164 -4.04 12.38 -21.41
C GLY A 164 -5.09 11.69 -20.53
N LEU A 165 -5.44 10.43 -20.77
CA LEU A 165 -6.41 9.72 -19.92
C LEU A 165 -5.94 9.59 -18.48
N LEU A 166 -4.64 9.40 -18.25
CA LEU A 166 -4.07 9.33 -16.89
C LEU A 166 -4.09 10.69 -16.16
N ASP A 167 -4.37 11.79 -16.88
CA ASP A 167 -4.58 13.10 -16.28
C ASP A 167 -5.99 13.25 -15.67
N ALA A 168 -6.90 12.30 -15.94
CA ALA A 168 -8.21 12.28 -15.31
C ALA A 168 -8.12 11.62 -13.91
N PRO A 169 -8.67 12.26 -12.85
CA PRO A 169 -8.63 11.73 -11.48
C PRO A 169 -9.18 10.31 -11.34
N ALA A 170 -10.21 9.97 -12.10
CA ALA A 170 -10.82 8.64 -12.11
C ALA A 170 -9.86 7.56 -12.67
N ALA A 171 -9.08 7.88 -13.69
CA ALA A 171 -8.14 6.95 -14.29
C ALA A 171 -6.99 6.57 -13.35
N GLY A 172 -6.55 7.51 -12.51
CA GLY A 172 -5.55 7.23 -11.47
C GLY A 172 -6.06 6.27 -10.40
N GLU A 173 -7.31 6.44 -9.96
CA GLU A 173 -7.97 5.51 -9.03
C GLU A 173 -8.10 4.11 -9.66
N GLU A 174 -8.61 4.02 -10.90
CA GLU A 174 -8.73 2.76 -11.63
C GLU A 174 -7.37 2.06 -11.79
N LEU A 175 -6.31 2.81 -12.05
CA LEU A 175 -4.95 2.28 -12.19
C LEU A 175 -4.45 1.66 -10.88
N VAL A 176 -4.60 2.37 -9.76
CA VAL A 176 -4.18 1.86 -8.45
C VAL A 176 -5.00 0.63 -8.05
N LEU A 177 -6.31 0.63 -8.31
CA LEU A 177 -7.17 -0.54 -8.07
C LEU A 177 -6.76 -1.72 -8.95
N ALA A 178 -6.46 -1.51 -10.23
CA ALA A 178 -6.04 -2.58 -11.13
C ALA A 178 -4.72 -3.23 -10.67
N VAL A 179 -3.71 -2.44 -10.33
CA VAL A 179 -2.41 -2.99 -9.90
C VAL A 179 -2.49 -3.68 -8.54
N SER A 180 -3.50 -3.39 -7.71
CA SER A 180 -3.71 -4.10 -6.45
C SER A 180 -3.93 -5.60 -6.64
N ALA A 181 -4.48 -6.01 -7.80
CA ALA A 181 -4.71 -7.40 -8.14
C ALA A 181 -3.42 -8.25 -8.09
N ARG A 182 -2.26 -7.64 -8.33
CA ARG A 182 -0.96 -8.31 -8.21
C ARG A 182 -0.71 -8.87 -6.81
N MET A 183 -1.11 -8.15 -5.77
CA MET A 183 -0.90 -8.54 -4.38
C MET A 183 -2.04 -9.38 -3.81
N PHE A 184 -3.26 -9.10 -4.25
CA PHE A 184 -4.47 -9.68 -3.67
C PHE A 184 -5.07 -10.82 -4.52
N GLY A 185 -4.60 -11.03 -5.77
CA GLY A 185 -5.20 -11.99 -6.71
C GLY A 185 -6.50 -11.49 -7.36
N ALA A 186 -7.05 -10.36 -6.89
CA ALA A 186 -8.17 -9.62 -7.47
C ALA A 186 -8.02 -8.14 -7.10
N CYS A 187 -8.71 -7.25 -7.81
CA CYS A 187 -8.75 -5.84 -7.44
C CYS A 187 -9.28 -5.69 -6.00
N ILE A 188 -8.65 -4.83 -5.21
CA ILE A 188 -8.91 -4.72 -3.77
C ILE A 188 -10.35 -4.30 -3.45
N ASP A 189 -10.99 -3.53 -4.33
CA ASP A 189 -12.39 -3.12 -4.25
C ASP A 189 -13.37 -4.30 -4.28
N ARG A 190 -12.96 -5.42 -4.88
CA ARG A 190 -13.76 -6.65 -4.97
C ARG A 190 -13.62 -7.56 -3.75
N LEU A 191 -12.72 -7.24 -2.84
CA LEU A 191 -12.46 -8.01 -1.62
C LEU A 191 -13.27 -7.55 -0.41
N ALA A 192 -14.19 -6.57 -0.59
CA ALA A 192 -15.03 -6.06 0.48
C ALA A 192 -15.74 -7.20 1.24
N GLY A 193 -15.46 -7.30 2.55
CA GLY A 193 -16.03 -8.34 3.42
C GLY A 193 -15.35 -9.71 3.40
N THR A 194 -14.46 -10.00 2.43
CA THR A 194 -13.77 -11.29 2.30
C THR A 194 -12.25 -11.16 2.40
N GLY A 195 -11.73 -9.96 2.52
CA GLY A 195 -10.30 -9.67 2.60
C GLY A 195 -9.65 -10.19 3.89
N PRO A 196 -8.32 -10.03 3.97
CA PRO A 196 -7.56 -10.42 5.14
C PRO A 196 -7.98 -9.69 6.43
N VAL A 197 -7.75 -10.35 7.56
CA VAL A 197 -7.83 -9.74 8.89
C VAL A 197 -6.46 -9.18 9.26
N LEU A 198 -6.43 -8.01 9.91
CA LEU A 198 -5.22 -7.31 10.32
C LEU A 198 -5.27 -7.01 11.82
N SER A 199 -4.11 -7.05 12.47
CA SER A 199 -3.92 -6.52 13.82
C SER A 199 -3.96 -5.00 13.79
N HIS A 200 -4.82 -4.41 14.61
CA HIS A 200 -4.89 -2.98 14.85
C HIS A 200 -3.94 -2.58 15.98
N PHE A 201 -3.15 -1.56 15.75
CA PHE A 201 -2.31 -0.89 16.74
C PHE A 201 -2.64 0.59 16.74
N HIS A 202 -2.83 1.19 17.92
CA HIS A 202 -3.07 2.62 18.08
C HIS A 202 -1.98 3.24 18.96
N ARG A 203 -1.67 4.50 18.70
CA ARG A 203 -0.65 5.25 19.44
C ARG A 203 -1.14 5.56 20.84
N ARG A 204 -0.21 5.46 21.82
CA ARG A 204 -0.46 5.84 23.24
C ARG A 204 -0.53 7.34 23.42
#